data_f88fe12436e7fc916de74356556098e5
#
_entry.id   f88fe12436e7fc916de74356556098e5
#
_cell.length_a   1.000
_cell.length_b   1.000
_cell.length_c   1.000
_cell.angle_alpha   90.00
_cell.angle_beta   90.00
_cell.angle_gamma   90.00
#
_symmetry.space_group_name_H-M   'P 1'
#
loop_
_entity.id
_entity.type
_entity.pdbx_description
1 polymer ?
#
loop_
_entity_poly.entity_id
_entity_poly.type
_entity_poly.pdbx_seq_one_letter_code
_entity_poly.pdbx_strand_id
1 'polypeptide(L)'
;MKKAFDVEIMGEKFTVRSDAEESYVRKVAGYVDGKMHEVMKTTRPVGKSSVAMLAALNIADEYQRLQESYEAIMQRLNHLSKRLSTTLTEEG
;
A
#
# COMPACT_ATOMS: atom_id res chain seq x y z
N MET A 1 11.86 16.47 10.65
CA MET A 1 11.25 16.66 11.97
C MET A 1 9.80 16.16 11.95
N LYS A 2 9.43 15.33 12.89
CA LYS A 2 8.08 14.76 12.95
C LYS A 2 7.08 15.78 13.45
N LYS A 3 5.95 15.87 12.76
CA LYS A 3 4.83 16.70 13.15
C LYS A 3 3.64 15.82 13.52
N ALA A 4 2.74 16.35 14.32
CA ALA A 4 1.53 15.66 14.72
C ALA A 4 0.38 16.09 13.80
N PHE A 5 -0.35 15.12 13.28
CA PHE A 5 -1.52 15.34 12.42
C PHE A 5 -2.72 14.64 13.00
N ASP A 6 -3.85 15.30 12.99
CA ASP A 6 -5.11 14.67 13.40
C ASP A 6 -5.80 14.09 12.17
N VAL A 7 -6.11 12.82 12.23
CA VAL A 7 -6.82 12.11 11.16
C VAL A 7 -8.05 11.43 11.73
N GLU A 8 -9.02 11.18 10.88
CA GLU A 8 -10.25 10.52 11.28
C GLU A 8 -10.40 9.22 10.49
N ILE A 9 -10.59 8.11 11.23
CA ILE A 9 -10.78 6.78 10.64
C ILE A 9 -11.99 6.16 11.31
N MET A 10 -13.00 5.80 10.54
CA MET A 10 -14.24 5.22 11.05
C MET A 10 -14.92 6.09 12.11
N GLY A 11 -14.87 7.39 11.93
CA GLY A 11 -15.45 8.35 12.85
C GLY A 11 -14.64 8.62 14.10
N GLU A 12 -13.50 7.97 14.26
CA GLU A 12 -12.62 8.18 15.42
C GLU A 12 -11.42 9.03 15.04
N LYS A 13 -11.06 9.92 15.92
CA LYS A 13 -9.92 10.82 15.71
C LYS A 13 -8.66 10.23 16.29
N PHE A 14 -7.60 10.28 15.51
CA PHE A 14 -6.28 9.82 15.92
C PHE A 14 -5.26 10.90 15.66
N THR A 15 -4.26 11.00 16.52
CA THR A 15 -3.12 11.86 16.30
C THR A 15 -1.97 11.00 15.82
N VAL A 16 -1.47 11.30 14.63
CA VAL A 16 -0.38 10.55 14.01
C VAL A 16 0.84 11.45 13.93
N ARG A 17 1.98 10.92 14.34
CA ARG A 17 3.26 11.62 14.20
C ARG A 17 3.99 11.10 12.98
N SER A 18 4.38 12.03 12.11
CA SER A 18 5.04 11.66 10.86
C SER A 18 5.95 12.77 10.39
N ASP A 19 7.01 12.41 9.70
CA ASP A 19 7.88 13.35 9.00
C ASP A 19 7.42 13.60 7.56
N ALA A 20 6.36 12.92 7.15
CA ALA A 20 5.77 13.09 5.82
C ALA A 20 4.93 14.36 5.75
N GLU A 21 4.59 14.76 4.53
CA GLU A 21 3.72 15.92 4.32
C GLU A 21 2.29 15.60 4.75
N GLU A 22 1.55 16.63 5.17
CA GLU A 22 0.17 16.48 5.62
C GLU A 22 -0.72 15.81 4.57
N SER A 23 -0.57 16.19 3.32
CA SER A 23 -1.35 15.61 2.23
C SER A 23 -1.15 14.11 2.11
N TYR A 24 0.08 13.66 2.30
CA TYR A 24 0.41 12.23 2.28
C TYR A 24 -0.22 11.50 3.47
N VAL A 25 -0.10 12.07 4.66
CA VAL A 25 -0.68 11.47 5.88
C VAL A 25 -2.19 11.33 5.73
N ARG A 26 -2.86 12.35 5.20
CA ARG A 26 -4.30 12.31 5.00
C ARG A 26 -4.70 11.30 3.92
N LYS A 27 -3.90 11.17 2.90
CA LYS A 27 -4.12 10.17 1.84
C LYS A 27 -4.05 8.75 2.40
N VAL A 28 -3.04 8.48 3.22
CA VAL A 28 -2.86 7.17 3.85
C VAL A 28 -4.02 6.87 4.80
N ALA A 29 -4.38 7.83 5.64
CA ALA A 29 -5.50 7.65 6.57
C ALA A 29 -6.81 7.42 5.83
N GLY A 30 -7.03 8.15 4.73
CA GLY A 30 -8.22 7.97 3.88
C GLY A 30 -8.28 6.59 3.25
N TYR A 31 -7.12 6.06 2.87
CA TYR A 31 -7.06 4.71 2.30
C TYR A 31 -7.46 3.66 3.34
N VAL A 32 -6.95 3.77 4.56
CA VAL A 32 -7.30 2.87 5.66
C VAL A 32 -8.79 2.97 5.96
N ASP A 33 -9.30 4.19 6.05
CA ASP A 33 -10.72 4.43 6.30
C ASP A 33 -11.59 3.75 5.24
N GLY A 34 -11.23 3.91 3.97
CA GLY A 34 -11.92 3.28 2.86
C GLY A 34 -11.92 1.76 2.94
N LYS A 35 -10.78 1.18 3.30
CA LYS A 35 -10.66 -0.28 3.46
C LYS A 35 -11.54 -0.79 4.59
N MET A 36 -11.61 -0.07 5.69
CA MET A 36 -12.47 -0.45 6.81
C MET A 36 -13.93 -0.39 6.43
N HIS A 37 -14.33 0.62 5.66
CA HIS A 37 -15.71 0.71 5.15
C HIS A 37 -16.04 -0.44 4.20
N GLU A 38 -15.10 -0.85 3.35
CA GLU A 38 -15.29 -2.01 2.47
C GLU A 38 -15.54 -3.28 3.26
N VAL A 39 -14.75 -3.51 4.32
CA VAL A 39 -14.92 -4.68 5.18
C VAL A 39 -16.32 -4.69 5.80
N MET A 40 -16.79 -3.54 6.24
CA MET A 40 -18.12 -3.44 6.85
C MET A 40 -19.24 -3.76 5.87
N LYS A 41 -19.04 -3.50 4.58
CA LYS A 41 -20.05 -3.79 3.56
C LYS A 41 -20.09 -5.25 3.17
N THR A 42 -18.94 -5.92 3.17
CA THR A 42 -18.80 -7.28 2.62
C THR A 42 -18.83 -8.37 3.67
N THR A 43 -18.55 -8.02 4.92
CA THR A 43 -18.56 -8.98 6.03
C THR A 43 -19.39 -8.41 7.18
N ARG A 44 -19.76 -9.27 8.12
CA ARG A 44 -20.43 -8.82 9.35
C ARG A 44 -19.46 -8.97 10.52
N PRO A 45 -18.56 -8.03 10.68
CA PRO A 45 -17.58 -8.12 11.76
C PRO A 45 -18.22 -7.84 13.11
N VAL A 46 -17.64 -8.42 14.15
CA VAL A 46 -18.15 -8.34 15.51
C VAL A 46 -17.57 -7.15 16.27
N GLY A 47 -17.19 -6.09 15.61
CA GLY A 47 -16.68 -4.90 16.27
C GLY A 47 -15.58 -4.25 15.50
N LYS A 48 -15.16 -3.07 15.95
CA LYS A 48 -14.16 -2.27 15.26
C LYS A 48 -12.80 -2.95 15.18
N SER A 49 -12.42 -3.73 16.19
CA SER A 49 -11.14 -4.47 16.17
C SER A 49 -11.10 -5.48 15.03
N SER A 50 -12.20 -6.20 14.82
CA SER A 50 -12.30 -7.17 13.72
C SER A 50 -12.27 -6.48 12.38
N VAL A 51 -12.93 -5.33 12.25
CA VAL A 51 -12.89 -4.53 11.03
C VAL A 51 -11.46 -4.10 10.73
N ALA A 52 -10.75 -3.60 11.73
CA ALA A 52 -9.37 -3.16 11.58
C ALA A 52 -8.45 -4.31 11.18
N MET A 53 -8.60 -5.47 11.80
CA MET A 53 -7.79 -6.64 11.47
C MET A 53 -8.01 -7.11 10.03
N LEU A 54 -9.27 -7.19 9.61
CA LEU A 54 -9.61 -7.61 8.25
C LEU A 54 -9.13 -6.58 7.22
N ALA A 55 -9.28 -5.29 7.52
CA ALA A 55 -8.77 -4.23 6.66
C ALA A 55 -7.25 -4.32 6.54
N ALA A 56 -6.55 -4.57 7.66
CA ALA A 56 -5.11 -4.73 7.66
C ALA A 56 -4.68 -5.92 6.79
N LEU A 57 -5.40 -7.03 6.88
CA LEU A 57 -5.12 -8.20 6.04
C LEU A 57 -5.32 -7.89 4.56
N ASN A 58 -6.37 -7.16 4.22
CA ASN A 58 -6.63 -6.77 2.84
C ASN A 58 -5.53 -5.85 2.30
N ILE A 59 -5.10 -4.89 3.12
CA ILE A 59 -4.02 -3.97 2.74
C ILE A 59 -2.70 -4.74 2.57
N ALA A 60 -2.40 -5.64 3.49
CA ALA A 60 -1.20 -6.47 3.41
C ALA A 60 -1.22 -7.35 2.17
N ASP A 61 -2.36 -7.91 1.82
CA ASP A 61 -2.52 -8.71 0.60
C ASP A 61 -2.24 -7.85 -0.64
N GLU A 62 -2.81 -6.65 -0.70
CA GLU A 62 -2.56 -5.74 -1.82
C GLU A 62 -1.08 -5.39 -1.93
N TYR A 63 -0.44 -5.13 -0.78
CA TYR A 63 0.99 -4.81 -0.75
C TYR A 63 1.82 -5.97 -1.29
N GLN A 64 1.53 -7.19 -0.85
CA GLN A 64 2.28 -8.37 -1.30
C GLN A 64 2.10 -8.62 -2.80
N ARG A 65 0.88 -8.48 -3.31
CA ARG A 65 0.61 -8.63 -4.74
C ARG A 65 1.33 -7.57 -5.57
N LEU A 66 1.32 -6.33 -5.08
CA LEU A 66 2.02 -5.24 -5.76
C LEU A 66 3.52 -5.48 -5.79
N GLN A 67 4.08 -5.96 -4.68
CA GLN A 67 5.50 -6.26 -4.58
C GLN A 67 5.90 -7.40 -5.54
N GLU A 68 5.09 -8.45 -5.61
CA GLU A 68 5.32 -9.56 -6.54
C GLU A 68 5.26 -9.09 -7.99
N SER A 69 4.30 -8.23 -8.32
CA SER A 69 4.19 -7.65 -9.67
C SER A 69 5.40 -6.80 -10.00
N TYR A 70 5.85 -6.00 -9.05
CA TYR A 70 7.02 -5.16 -9.23
C TYR A 70 8.27 -6.01 -9.49
N GLU A 71 8.48 -7.05 -8.70
CA GLU A 71 9.61 -7.96 -8.86
C GLU A 71 9.59 -8.68 -10.20
N ALA A 72 8.41 -9.11 -10.63
CA ALA A 72 8.24 -9.77 -11.93
C ALA A 72 8.60 -8.82 -13.08
N ILE A 73 8.15 -7.57 -12.98
CA ILE A 73 8.45 -6.55 -14.00
C ILE A 73 9.95 -6.24 -14.02
N MET A 74 10.55 -6.11 -12.85
CA MET A 74 11.99 -5.82 -12.76
C MET A 74 12.82 -6.96 -13.32
N GLN A 75 12.44 -8.20 -13.06
CA GLN A 75 13.11 -9.36 -13.61
C GLN A 75 13.01 -9.40 -15.13
N ARG A 76 11.84 -9.06 -15.66
CA ARG A 76 11.60 -8.99 -17.10
C ARG A 76 12.48 -7.93 -17.75
N LEU A 77 12.51 -6.75 -17.17
CA LEU A 77 13.34 -5.64 -17.67
C LEU A 77 14.81 -6.00 -17.65
N ASN A 78 15.25 -6.61 -16.55
CA ASN A 78 16.64 -7.04 -16.41
C ASN A 78 17.00 -8.08 -17.46
N HIS A 79 16.13 -9.04 -17.70
CA HIS A 79 16.32 -10.07 -18.71
C HIS A 79 16.39 -9.49 -20.11
N LEU A 80 15.50 -8.57 -20.44
CA LEU A 80 15.49 -7.87 -21.73
C LEU A 80 16.75 -7.04 -21.92
N SER A 81 17.18 -6.34 -20.86
CA SER A 81 18.40 -5.54 -20.89
C SER A 81 19.63 -6.41 -21.20
N LYS A 82 19.72 -7.56 -20.58
CA LYS A 82 20.82 -8.50 -20.83
C LYS A 82 20.80 -9.04 -22.25
N ARG A 83 19.63 -9.37 -22.77
CA ARG A 83 19.49 -9.86 -24.15
C ARG A 83 19.91 -8.80 -25.16
N LEU A 84 19.48 -7.56 -24.96
CA LEU A 84 19.86 -6.45 -25.83
C LEU A 84 21.38 -6.20 -25.79
N SER A 85 21.95 -6.22 -24.60
CA SER A 85 23.39 -6.05 -24.43
C SER A 85 24.17 -7.13 -25.14
N THR A 86 23.75 -8.39 -25.03
CA THR A 86 24.40 -9.52 -25.71
C THR A 86 24.28 -9.38 -27.22
N THR A 87 23.12 -9.03 -27.74
CA THR A 87 22.88 -8.84 -29.16
C THR A 87 23.77 -7.73 -29.74
N LEU A 88 23.83 -6.61 -29.04
CA LEU A 88 24.69 -5.50 -29.48
C LEU A 88 26.15 -5.86 -29.47
N THR A 89 26.60 -6.64 -28.50
CA THR A 89 27.96 -7.11 -28.42
C THR A 89 28.32 -8.07 -29.55
N GLU A 90 27.39 -8.95 -29.90
CA GLU A 90 27.59 -9.92 -30.99
C GLU A 90 27.67 -9.27 -32.36
N GLU A 91 26.94 -8.17 -32.57
CA GLU A 91 26.94 -7.45 -33.83
C GLU A 91 28.18 -6.57 -34.00
N GLY A 92 28.84 -6.25 -32.93
CA GLY A 92 30.05 -5.46 -32.94
C GLY A 92 31.27 -6.32 -33.23
#